data_8ca427e1f1057cbfdffa22a07904ecc0
#
_entry.id   8ca427e1f1057cbfdffa22a07904ecc0
#
_cell.length_a   1.000
_cell.length_b   1.000
_cell.length_c   1.000
_cell.angle_alpha   90.00
_cell.angle_beta   90.00
_cell.angle_gamma   90.00
#
_symmetry.space_group_name_H-M   'P 1'
#
loop_
_entity.id
_entity.type
_entity.pdbx_description
1 polymer ?
#
loop_
_entity_poly.entity_id
_entity_poly.type
_entity_poly.pdbx_seq_one_letter_code
_entity_poly.pdbx_strand_id
1 'polypeptide(L)'
;MKLKKWMLVVCSVLVSMILVACQSSTDSSQSAVDAIKQKGKLVVATSPDYAPFEFQSLVDGKNQVVGADIDMAQAIADELGVKLEISSMSFDNVLTSLQTGKADLAIAGISATDERKEVFDFSIPYYENKMSFLVRKADLDKYKDLSNLASANIAAQKGTVPETMVKEQLPNAQLTSLTNMGEAVNELQAGKVDAVHMDEPVALSYAGKNSDLVVATATLTMKDGEANAVAIKKNQSDLKAVVDKVIQKLKDDGTYQTYLEKAAKLTEVEQ
;
A
#
# COMPACT_ATOMS: atom_id res chain seq x y z
N MET A 1 36.97 -25.61 67.58
CA MET A 1 35.47 -25.57 67.47
C MET A 1 34.88 -24.23 67.03
N LYS A 2 35.62 -23.17 66.88
CA LYS A 2 35.08 -21.81 66.47
C LYS A 2 35.06 -21.54 64.97
N LEU A 3 35.82 -22.26 64.16
CA LEU A 3 35.90 -22.05 62.71
C LEU A 3 34.73 -22.69 61.91
N LYS A 4 34.15 -23.80 62.42
CA LYS A 4 33.00 -24.48 61.77
C LYS A 4 31.67 -23.70 61.86
N LYS A 5 31.51 -22.84 62.84
CA LYS A 5 30.28 -22.05 63.02
C LYS A 5 30.25 -20.80 62.14
N TRP A 6 31.41 -20.30 61.72
CA TRP A 6 31.50 -19.14 60.82
C TRP A 6 31.25 -19.49 59.33
N MET A 7 31.60 -20.74 58.94
CA MET A 7 31.33 -21.23 57.60
C MET A 7 29.85 -21.48 57.28
N LEU A 8 29.04 -21.81 58.32
CA LEU A 8 27.60 -22.04 58.17
C LEU A 8 26.80 -20.71 58.06
N VAL A 9 27.29 -19.62 58.64
CA VAL A 9 26.63 -18.31 58.56
C VAL A 9 26.94 -17.63 57.20
N VAL A 10 28.11 -17.82 56.60
CA VAL A 10 28.47 -17.27 55.30
C VAL A 10 27.72 -17.98 54.17
N CYS A 11 27.46 -19.29 54.26
CA CYS A 11 26.65 -20.02 53.29
C CYS A 11 25.16 -19.64 53.30
N SER A 12 24.61 -19.26 54.46
CA SER A 12 23.17 -18.87 54.54
C SER A 12 22.89 -17.45 54.00
N VAL A 13 23.89 -16.55 53.95
CA VAL A 13 23.76 -15.21 53.36
C VAL A 13 23.91 -15.25 51.83
N LEU A 14 24.68 -16.19 51.29
CA LEU A 14 24.84 -16.36 49.83
C LEU A 14 23.66 -17.03 49.15
N VAL A 15 22.84 -17.81 49.86
CA VAL A 15 21.62 -18.44 49.29
C VAL A 15 20.45 -17.46 49.24
N SER A 16 20.45 -16.39 50.04
CA SER A 16 19.38 -15.40 50.08
C SER A 16 19.49 -14.35 48.94
N MET A 17 20.60 -14.27 48.19
CA MET A 17 20.79 -13.34 47.08
C MET A 17 20.44 -13.93 45.70
N ILE A 18 20.05 -15.19 45.60
CA ILE A 18 19.75 -15.83 44.31
C ILE A 18 18.23 -15.83 44.00
N LEU A 19 17.38 -15.37 44.93
CA LEU A 19 15.91 -15.41 44.82
C LEU A 19 15.28 -14.11 44.31
N VAL A 20 16.05 -13.10 43.87
CA VAL A 20 15.53 -11.84 43.33
C VAL A 20 15.73 -11.72 41.82
N ALA A 21 16.21 -12.77 41.15
CA ALA A 21 16.45 -12.76 39.69
C ALA A 21 15.38 -13.50 38.86
N CYS A 22 14.16 -13.72 39.41
CA CYS A 22 12.98 -14.05 38.62
C CYS A 22 12.02 -12.86 38.64
N GLN A 23 12.51 -11.72 38.27
CA GLN A 23 11.64 -10.67 37.74
C GLN A 23 11.23 -11.14 36.36
N SER A 24 10.01 -11.66 36.26
CA SER A 24 9.33 -11.94 35.00
C SER A 24 9.63 -10.79 34.05
N SER A 25 10.49 -11.06 33.05
CA SER A 25 10.46 -10.34 31.81
C SER A 25 9.06 -10.60 31.22
N THR A 26 8.09 -9.78 31.62
CA THR A 26 7.02 -9.45 30.72
C THR A 26 7.75 -8.95 29.49
N ASP A 27 7.79 -9.75 28.45
CA ASP A 27 8.05 -9.31 27.10
C ASP A 27 6.97 -8.26 26.79
N SER A 28 7.17 -7.04 27.27
CA SER A 28 6.46 -5.89 26.76
C SER A 28 7.07 -5.68 25.38
N SER A 29 6.52 -6.38 24.36
CA SER A 29 6.77 -6.02 22.99
C SER A 29 6.52 -4.50 22.92
N GLN A 30 7.59 -3.75 22.66
CA GLN A 30 7.50 -2.28 22.59
C GLN A 30 6.35 -1.95 21.62
N SER A 31 5.43 -1.10 22.07
CA SER A 31 4.32 -0.60 21.25
C SER A 31 4.86 -0.08 19.93
N ALA A 32 4.23 -0.45 18.82
CA ALA A 32 4.65 0.04 17.49
C ALA A 32 4.58 1.56 17.42
N VAL A 33 3.55 2.15 18.03
CA VAL A 33 3.39 3.60 18.15
C VAL A 33 4.55 4.23 18.93
N ASP A 34 4.96 3.65 20.05
CA ASP A 34 6.07 4.17 20.85
C ASP A 34 7.40 4.06 20.10
N ALA A 35 7.63 2.97 19.38
CA ALA A 35 8.81 2.79 18.54
C ALA A 35 8.91 3.86 17.43
N ILE A 36 7.79 4.16 16.76
CA ILE A 36 7.70 5.20 15.73
C ILE A 36 7.95 6.58 16.35
N LYS A 37 7.32 6.89 17.49
CA LYS A 37 7.52 8.16 18.21
C LYS A 37 8.96 8.33 18.67
N GLN A 38 9.59 7.29 19.20
CA GLN A 38 10.99 7.30 19.60
C GLN A 38 11.93 7.54 18.40
N LYS A 39 11.62 6.92 17.25
CA LYS A 39 12.34 7.12 15.98
C LYS A 39 12.13 8.53 15.41
N GLY A 40 11.04 9.22 15.77
CA GLY A 40 10.68 10.57 15.33
C GLY A 40 10.20 10.65 13.88
N LYS A 41 9.94 9.51 13.24
CA LYS A 41 9.45 9.43 11.85
C LYS A 41 8.57 8.21 11.60
N LEU A 42 7.58 8.37 10.73
CA LEU A 42 6.79 7.30 10.13
C LEU A 42 7.33 7.01 8.73
N VAL A 43 7.79 5.80 8.48
CA VAL A 43 8.28 5.37 7.17
C VAL A 43 7.15 4.65 6.43
N VAL A 44 6.74 5.19 5.29
CA VAL A 44 5.66 4.63 4.45
C VAL A 44 6.22 4.15 3.13
N ALA A 45 6.08 2.85 2.84
CA ALA A 45 6.41 2.27 1.55
C ALA A 45 5.27 2.52 0.54
N THR A 46 5.64 2.96 -0.67
CA THR A 46 4.68 3.27 -1.74
C THR A 46 5.30 3.05 -3.13
N SER A 47 4.45 2.95 -4.17
CA SER A 47 4.85 2.82 -5.58
C SER A 47 4.33 4.02 -6.37
N PRO A 48 5.15 5.10 -6.58
CA PRO A 48 4.64 6.38 -7.05
C PRO A 48 4.48 6.46 -8.58
N ASP A 49 3.63 5.61 -9.13
CA ASP A 49 3.24 5.52 -10.53
C ASP A 49 1.72 5.28 -10.73
N TYR A 50 0.92 5.58 -9.68
CA TYR A 50 -0.48 5.20 -9.59
C TYR A 50 -1.41 6.39 -9.26
N ALA A 51 -1.36 7.44 -10.10
CA ALA A 51 -2.21 8.63 -9.93
C ALA A 51 -3.71 8.28 -10.03
N PRO A 52 -4.57 8.86 -9.16
CA PRO A 52 -4.36 9.98 -8.26
C PRO A 52 -3.95 9.59 -6.84
N PHE A 53 -3.67 8.31 -6.56
CA PHE A 53 -3.34 7.81 -5.22
C PHE A 53 -1.92 8.20 -4.80
N GLU A 54 -0.90 7.78 -5.57
CA GLU A 54 0.51 8.12 -5.35
C GLU A 54 1.26 8.20 -6.68
N PHE A 55 1.91 9.31 -6.92
CA PHE A 55 2.65 9.55 -8.17
C PHE A 55 3.73 10.61 -8.00
N GLN A 56 4.64 10.64 -8.96
CA GLN A 56 5.64 11.70 -9.02
C GLN A 56 5.08 12.91 -9.78
N SER A 57 5.27 14.10 -9.23
CA SER A 57 4.91 15.37 -9.87
C SER A 57 5.91 16.45 -9.54
N LEU A 58 6.00 17.46 -10.41
CA LEU A 58 6.79 18.67 -10.18
C LEU A 58 5.99 19.64 -9.31
N VAL A 59 6.39 19.78 -8.06
CA VAL A 59 5.85 20.78 -7.13
C VAL A 59 6.91 21.83 -6.85
N ASP A 60 6.65 23.09 -7.18
CA ASP A 60 7.61 24.20 -7.07
C ASP A 60 8.96 23.88 -7.73
N GLY A 61 8.93 23.24 -8.91
CA GLY A 61 10.11 22.87 -9.71
C GLY A 61 10.93 21.71 -9.12
N LYS A 62 10.43 21.00 -8.11
CA LYS A 62 11.07 19.82 -7.50
C LYS A 62 10.21 18.59 -7.71
N ASN A 63 10.86 17.49 -8.11
CA ASN A 63 10.17 16.21 -8.19
C ASN A 63 9.81 15.72 -6.78
N GLN A 64 8.52 15.51 -6.53
CA GLN A 64 7.98 15.05 -5.25
C GLN A 64 7.00 13.91 -5.48
N VAL A 65 6.90 13.02 -4.50
CA VAL A 65 5.82 12.03 -4.45
C VAL A 65 4.60 12.68 -3.82
N VAL A 66 3.50 12.70 -4.55
CA VAL A 66 2.23 13.34 -4.17
C VAL A 66 1.06 12.40 -4.44
N GLY A 67 -0.13 12.77 -3.98
CA GLY A 67 -1.35 12.01 -4.23
C GLY A 67 -2.19 11.85 -2.96
N ALA A 68 -3.38 11.30 -3.11
CA ALA A 68 -4.33 11.15 -1.99
C ALA A 68 -3.78 10.23 -0.88
N ASP A 69 -3.08 9.17 -1.24
CA ASP A 69 -2.45 8.24 -0.30
C ASP A 69 -1.28 8.90 0.45
N ILE A 70 -0.58 9.84 -0.19
CA ILE A 70 0.50 10.61 0.44
C ILE A 70 -0.06 11.66 1.41
N ASP A 71 -1.14 12.37 1.04
CA ASP A 71 -1.83 13.31 1.93
C ASP A 71 -2.43 12.55 3.14
N MET A 72 -2.97 11.33 2.95
CA MET A 72 -3.43 10.46 4.04
C MET A 72 -2.25 9.99 4.92
N ALA A 73 -1.13 9.59 4.34
CA ALA A 73 0.08 9.22 5.08
C ALA A 73 0.59 10.38 5.95
N GLN A 74 0.53 11.61 5.44
CA GLN A 74 0.87 12.80 6.20
C GLN A 74 -0.09 13.02 7.38
N ALA A 75 -1.40 12.85 7.18
CA ALA A 75 -2.37 12.94 8.27
C ALA A 75 -2.14 11.89 9.38
N ILE A 76 -1.71 10.68 9.01
CA ILE A 76 -1.34 9.64 9.99
C ILE A 76 -0.06 10.04 10.75
N ALA A 77 0.96 10.57 10.06
CA ALA A 77 2.20 11.04 10.69
C ALA A 77 1.93 12.20 11.66
N ASP A 78 1.04 13.13 11.29
CA ASP A 78 0.62 14.27 12.12
C ASP A 78 -0.12 13.81 13.39
N GLU A 79 -1.01 12.83 13.28
CA GLU A 79 -1.70 12.23 14.45
C GLU A 79 -0.71 11.55 15.40
N LEU A 80 0.35 10.93 14.87
CA LEU A 80 1.43 10.33 15.67
C LEU A 80 2.39 11.37 16.24
N GLY A 81 2.39 12.61 15.74
CA GLY A 81 3.32 13.68 16.13
C GLY A 81 4.75 13.47 15.63
N VAL A 82 4.93 12.83 14.46
CA VAL A 82 6.24 12.51 13.86
C VAL A 82 6.34 13.01 12.42
N LYS A 83 7.55 12.97 11.85
CA LYS A 83 7.76 13.32 10.44
C LYS A 83 7.35 12.15 9.52
N LEU A 84 6.78 12.47 8.37
CA LEU A 84 6.59 11.49 7.30
C LEU A 84 7.88 11.29 6.52
N GLU A 85 8.23 10.03 6.24
CA GLU A 85 9.29 9.63 5.31
C GLU A 85 8.70 8.66 4.28
N ILE A 86 8.73 9.05 3.00
CA ILE A 86 8.25 8.21 1.89
C ILE A 86 9.40 7.35 1.38
N SER A 87 9.17 6.03 1.33
CA SER A 87 10.08 5.03 0.78
C SER A 87 9.52 4.51 -0.54
N SER A 88 9.97 5.11 -1.65
CA SER A 88 9.51 4.79 -3.01
C SER A 88 10.17 3.54 -3.56
N MET A 89 9.39 2.65 -4.16
CA MET A 89 9.85 1.42 -4.80
C MET A 89 8.82 0.91 -5.82
N SER A 90 9.12 -0.16 -6.55
CA SER A 90 8.12 -0.85 -7.37
C SER A 90 7.10 -1.57 -6.48
N PHE A 91 5.85 -1.70 -6.96
CA PHE A 91 4.73 -2.25 -6.18
C PHE A 91 5.01 -3.64 -5.60
N ASP A 92 5.64 -4.53 -6.36
CA ASP A 92 5.99 -5.90 -5.94
C ASP A 92 6.97 -5.94 -4.73
N ASN A 93 7.64 -4.83 -4.43
CA ASN A 93 8.53 -4.70 -3.28
C ASN A 93 7.89 -3.99 -2.06
N VAL A 94 6.74 -3.34 -2.23
CA VAL A 94 6.09 -2.54 -1.16
C VAL A 94 5.76 -3.40 0.07
N LEU A 95 5.04 -4.51 -0.11
CA LEU A 95 4.68 -5.42 0.99
C LEU A 95 5.91 -6.12 1.58
N THR A 96 6.92 -6.44 0.77
CA THR A 96 8.18 -7.01 1.26
C THR A 96 8.93 -6.01 2.16
N SER A 97 8.91 -4.72 1.82
CA SER A 97 9.51 -3.66 2.64
C SER A 97 8.84 -3.56 4.01
N LEU A 98 7.50 -3.65 4.05
CA LEU A 98 6.73 -3.71 5.29
C LEU A 98 7.06 -4.97 6.10
N GLN A 99 7.03 -6.15 5.48
CA GLN A 99 7.30 -7.44 6.14
C GLN A 99 8.68 -7.47 6.80
N THR A 100 9.70 -6.94 6.11
CA THR A 100 11.08 -6.91 6.62
C THR A 100 11.35 -5.77 7.62
N GLY A 101 10.36 -4.92 7.91
CA GLY A 101 10.47 -3.81 8.86
C GLY A 101 11.29 -2.62 8.34
N LYS A 102 11.49 -2.51 7.03
CA LYS A 102 12.09 -1.32 6.40
C LYS A 102 11.10 -0.16 6.32
N ALA A 103 9.80 -0.46 6.28
CA ALA A 103 8.71 0.49 6.42
C ALA A 103 7.82 0.14 7.62
N ASP A 104 7.16 1.13 8.16
CA ASP A 104 6.19 1.00 9.27
C ASP A 104 4.79 0.72 8.72
N LEU A 105 4.43 1.32 7.60
CA LEU A 105 3.19 1.15 6.86
C LEU A 105 3.47 0.94 5.37
N ALA A 106 2.53 0.30 4.67
CA ALA A 106 2.48 0.28 3.22
C ALA A 106 1.16 0.88 2.74
N ILE A 107 1.26 1.94 1.91
CA ILE A 107 0.12 2.67 1.34
C ILE A 107 0.42 2.87 -0.15
N ALA A 108 -0.31 2.18 -1.00
CA ALA A 108 -0.06 2.14 -2.45
C ALA A 108 -1.27 1.54 -3.21
N GLY A 109 -2.49 2.02 -2.96
CA GLY A 109 -3.67 1.44 -3.57
C GLY A 109 -3.83 -0.07 -3.26
N ILE A 110 -3.42 -0.53 -2.06
CA ILE A 110 -3.30 -1.95 -1.74
C ILE A 110 -4.66 -2.55 -1.39
N SER A 111 -5.18 -3.44 -2.22
CA SER A 111 -6.39 -4.23 -1.89
C SER A 111 -6.10 -5.21 -0.75
N ALA A 112 -6.98 -5.25 0.25
CA ALA A 112 -6.90 -6.12 1.41
C ALA A 112 -7.44 -7.53 1.08
N THR A 113 -6.73 -8.30 0.25
CA THR A 113 -7.13 -9.67 -0.12
C THR A 113 -6.98 -10.63 1.06
N ASP A 114 -7.70 -11.76 1.03
CA ASP A 114 -7.61 -12.77 2.09
C ASP A 114 -6.21 -13.36 2.20
N GLU A 115 -5.52 -13.59 1.08
CA GLU A 115 -4.13 -14.03 1.07
C GLU A 115 -3.20 -13.04 1.77
N ARG A 116 -3.36 -11.74 1.50
CA ARG A 116 -2.57 -10.69 2.15
C ARG A 116 -2.90 -10.56 3.64
N LYS A 117 -4.17 -10.77 4.02
CA LYS A 117 -4.61 -10.78 5.43
C LYS A 117 -4.01 -11.91 6.25
N GLU A 118 -3.52 -12.99 5.64
CA GLU A 118 -2.78 -14.02 6.36
C GLU A 118 -1.44 -13.49 6.90
N VAL A 119 -0.78 -12.60 6.16
CA VAL A 119 0.57 -12.09 6.45
C VAL A 119 0.57 -10.72 7.12
N PHE A 120 -0.41 -9.86 6.80
CA PHE A 120 -0.51 -8.49 7.27
C PHE A 120 -1.83 -8.24 7.97
N ASP A 121 -1.85 -7.25 8.87
CA ASP A 121 -3.06 -6.60 9.30
C ASP A 121 -3.38 -5.45 8.34
N PHE A 122 -4.65 -5.10 8.22
CA PHE A 122 -5.11 -4.00 7.38
C PHE A 122 -5.97 -3.04 8.19
N SER A 123 -5.91 -1.77 7.82
CA SER A 123 -6.84 -0.77 8.33
C SER A 123 -8.28 -1.05 7.88
N ILE A 124 -9.22 -0.26 8.35
CA ILE A 124 -10.52 -0.13 7.68
C ILE A 124 -10.29 0.35 6.23
N PRO A 125 -11.17 0.00 5.26
CA PRO A 125 -11.03 0.43 3.88
C PRO A 125 -11.15 1.95 3.76
N TYR A 126 -10.24 2.56 2.97
CA TYR A 126 -10.30 3.98 2.66
C TYR A 126 -10.87 4.27 1.27
N TYR A 127 -10.82 3.29 0.33
CA TYR A 127 -11.33 3.44 -1.01
C TYR A 127 -11.91 2.11 -1.54
N GLU A 128 -13.13 2.19 -2.13
CA GLU A 128 -13.76 1.06 -2.81
C GLU A 128 -13.33 1.02 -4.27
N ASN A 129 -12.63 -0.04 -4.67
CA ASN A 129 -12.07 -0.15 -6.00
C ASN A 129 -13.11 -0.53 -7.05
N LYS A 130 -12.94 0.04 -8.24
CA LYS A 130 -13.49 -0.46 -9.49
C LYS A 130 -12.35 -0.72 -10.45
N MET A 131 -12.42 -1.83 -11.17
CA MET A 131 -11.42 -2.21 -12.15
C MET A 131 -11.85 -1.79 -13.55
N SER A 132 -10.87 -1.50 -14.41
CA SER A 132 -11.14 -1.18 -15.80
C SER A 132 -9.97 -1.55 -16.70
N PHE A 133 -10.23 -1.54 -18.00
CA PHE A 133 -9.23 -1.66 -19.03
C PHE A 133 -8.98 -0.30 -19.67
N LEU A 134 -7.71 0.11 -19.71
CA LEU A 134 -7.26 1.21 -20.53
C LEU A 134 -6.90 0.65 -21.92
N VAL A 135 -7.44 1.24 -22.98
CA VAL A 135 -7.22 0.81 -24.37
C VAL A 135 -6.90 2.02 -25.27
N ARG A 136 -6.34 1.77 -26.45
CA ARG A 136 -6.22 2.83 -27.45
C ARG A 136 -7.62 3.22 -27.94
N LYS A 137 -7.83 4.52 -28.12
CA LYS A 137 -9.13 5.08 -28.57
C LYS A 137 -9.57 4.50 -29.92
N ALA A 138 -8.63 4.22 -30.80
CA ALA A 138 -8.88 3.58 -32.10
C ALA A 138 -9.41 2.15 -31.99
N ASP A 139 -9.14 1.46 -30.86
CA ASP A 139 -9.52 0.08 -30.62
C ASP A 139 -10.72 -0.07 -29.68
N LEU A 140 -11.36 1.04 -29.24
CA LEU A 140 -12.43 1.02 -28.24
C LEU A 140 -13.58 0.09 -28.63
N ASP A 141 -14.04 0.17 -29.88
CA ASP A 141 -15.14 -0.67 -30.37
C ASP A 141 -14.79 -2.16 -30.36
N LYS A 142 -13.51 -2.49 -30.55
CA LYS A 142 -13.01 -3.86 -30.52
C LYS A 142 -13.00 -4.43 -29.11
N TYR A 143 -12.64 -3.60 -28.09
CA TYR A 143 -12.42 -4.06 -26.72
C TYR A 143 -13.52 -3.64 -25.72
N LYS A 144 -14.70 -3.26 -26.21
CA LYS A 144 -15.84 -2.92 -25.35
C LYS A 144 -16.44 -4.13 -24.59
N ASP A 145 -16.24 -5.35 -25.10
CA ASP A 145 -16.75 -6.59 -24.53
C ASP A 145 -15.61 -7.49 -24.07
N LEU A 146 -15.81 -8.18 -22.91
CA LEU A 146 -14.83 -9.11 -22.35
C LEU A 146 -14.45 -10.26 -23.30
N SER A 147 -15.38 -10.70 -24.17
CA SER A 147 -15.11 -11.74 -25.15
C SER A 147 -13.95 -11.42 -26.08
N ASN A 148 -13.78 -10.15 -26.43
CA ASN A 148 -12.68 -9.68 -27.29
C ASN A 148 -11.36 -9.52 -26.53
N LEU A 149 -11.44 -9.33 -25.22
CA LEU A 149 -10.26 -9.28 -24.33
C LEU A 149 -9.76 -10.69 -23.94
N ALA A 150 -10.60 -11.72 -24.09
CA ALA A 150 -10.27 -13.08 -23.67
C ALA A 150 -9.03 -13.70 -24.38
N SER A 151 -8.63 -13.17 -25.55
CA SER A 151 -7.45 -13.61 -26.29
C SER A 151 -6.49 -12.44 -26.62
N ALA A 152 -6.68 -11.30 -25.98
CA ALA A 152 -5.86 -10.10 -26.20
C ALA A 152 -4.52 -10.17 -25.46
N ASN A 153 -3.58 -9.34 -25.87
CA ASN A 153 -2.36 -9.07 -25.12
C ASN A 153 -2.67 -8.01 -24.03
N ILE A 154 -2.67 -8.40 -22.78
CA ILE A 154 -3.05 -7.52 -21.67
C ILE A 154 -1.83 -7.28 -20.77
N ALA A 155 -1.53 -6.02 -20.49
CA ALA A 155 -0.55 -5.69 -19.45
C ALA A 155 -1.25 -5.42 -18.10
N ALA A 156 -0.56 -5.73 -17.02
CA ALA A 156 -0.92 -5.35 -15.66
C ALA A 156 0.34 -5.16 -14.82
N GLN A 157 0.22 -4.40 -13.73
CA GLN A 157 1.35 -4.21 -12.83
C GLN A 157 1.57 -5.47 -11.98
N LYS A 158 2.83 -5.89 -11.91
CA LYS A 158 3.26 -7.11 -11.24
C LYS A 158 2.93 -7.10 -9.74
N GLY A 159 2.35 -8.20 -9.25
CA GLY A 159 2.01 -8.40 -7.84
C GLY A 159 0.70 -7.73 -7.41
N THR A 160 -0.06 -7.14 -8.35
CA THR A 160 -1.34 -6.47 -8.08
C THR A 160 -2.55 -7.41 -8.20
N VAL A 161 -3.69 -6.99 -7.64
CA VAL A 161 -4.97 -7.68 -7.84
C VAL A 161 -5.40 -7.63 -9.33
N PRO A 162 -5.28 -6.50 -10.06
CA PRO A 162 -5.51 -6.48 -11.50
C PRO A 162 -4.74 -7.56 -12.27
N GLU A 163 -3.48 -7.82 -11.95
CA GLU A 163 -2.70 -8.91 -12.57
C GLU A 163 -3.32 -10.30 -12.30
N THR A 164 -3.70 -10.54 -11.05
CA THR A 164 -4.33 -11.81 -10.64
C THR A 164 -5.67 -11.99 -11.32
N MET A 165 -6.50 -10.95 -11.41
CA MET A 165 -7.80 -11.00 -12.07
C MET A 165 -7.70 -11.38 -13.56
N VAL A 166 -6.71 -10.84 -14.29
CA VAL A 166 -6.47 -11.24 -15.68
C VAL A 166 -6.12 -12.72 -15.76
N LYS A 167 -5.21 -13.21 -14.91
CA LYS A 167 -4.82 -14.63 -14.86
C LYS A 167 -6.01 -15.57 -14.59
N GLU A 168 -6.88 -15.19 -13.66
CA GLU A 168 -7.98 -16.02 -13.21
C GLU A 168 -9.20 -15.96 -14.16
N GLN A 169 -9.57 -14.75 -14.63
CA GLN A 169 -10.81 -14.52 -15.35
C GLN A 169 -10.63 -14.52 -16.88
N LEU A 170 -9.41 -14.27 -17.39
CA LEU A 170 -9.09 -14.29 -18.81
C LEU A 170 -7.91 -15.26 -19.08
N PRO A 171 -8.06 -16.57 -18.80
CA PRO A 171 -6.93 -17.51 -18.83
C PRO A 171 -6.32 -17.72 -20.23
N ASN A 172 -7.02 -17.31 -21.31
CA ASN A 172 -6.51 -17.38 -22.68
C ASN A 172 -5.87 -16.06 -23.15
N ALA A 173 -5.94 -14.97 -22.38
CA ALA A 173 -5.25 -13.73 -22.67
C ALA A 173 -3.74 -13.89 -22.48
N GLN A 174 -2.96 -13.18 -23.27
CA GLN A 174 -1.50 -13.12 -23.10
C GLN A 174 -1.17 -12.00 -22.13
N LEU A 175 -0.85 -12.36 -20.88
CA LEU A 175 -0.54 -11.40 -19.83
C LEU A 175 0.93 -10.99 -19.86
N THR A 176 1.17 -9.69 -19.91
CA THR A 176 2.48 -9.04 -19.73
C THR A 176 2.52 -8.37 -18.35
N SER A 177 3.30 -8.92 -17.42
CA SER A 177 3.47 -8.35 -16.07
C SER A 177 4.63 -7.37 -16.09
N LEU A 178 4.38 -6.10 -15.74
CA LEU A 178 5.37 -5.03 -15.71
C LEU A 178 5.49 -4.44 -14.30
N THR A 179 6.69 -4.04 -13.91
CA THR A 179 6.93 -3.52 -12.55
C THR A 179 6.48 -2.08 -12.36
N ASN A 180 6.33 -1.33 -13.47
CA ASN A 180 5.92 0.07 -13.47
C ASN A 180 4.68 0.27 -14.34
N MET A 181 3.68 0.99 -13.84
CA MET A 181 2.44 1.23 -14.55
C MET A 181 2.64 2.11 -15.78
N GLY A 182 3.52 3.11 -15.71
CA GLY A 182 3.87 3.94 -16.87
C GLY A 182 4.48 3.15 -18.01
N GLU A 183 5.29 2.11 -17.73
CA GLU A 183 5.79 1.20 -18.76
C GLU A 183 4.64 0.41 -19.42
N ALA A 184 3.67 -0.07 -18.63
CA ALA A 184 2.49 -0.77 -19.17
C ALA A 184 1.69 0.12 -20.13
N VAL A 185 1.51 1.39 -19.78
CA VAL A 185 0.83 2.38 -20.65
C VAL A 185 1.65 2.69 -21.90
N ASN A 186 2.96 2.80 -21.79
CA ASN A 186 3.84 3.00 -22.97
C ASN A 186 3.79 1.79 -23.93
N GLU A 187 3.73 0.55 -23.40
CA GLU A 187 3.56 -0.66 -24.23
C GLU A 187 2.19 -0.65 -24.95
N LEU A 188 1.14 -0.14 -24.30
CA LEU A 188 -0.18 0.06 -24.90
C LEU A 188 -0.14 1.06 -26.05
N GLN A 189 0.46 2.23 -25.83
CA GLN A 189 0.59 3.27 -26.87
C GLN A 189 1.45 2.79 -28.04
N ALA A 190 2.50 2.03 -27.76
CA ALA A 190 3.35 1.43 -28.79
C ALA A 190 2.67 0.27 -29.58
N GLY A 191 1.47 -0.16 -29.19
CA GLY A 191 0.74 -1.26 -29.83
C GLY A 191 1.28 -2.65 -29.54
N LYS A 192 2.15 -2.80 -28.52
CA LYS A 192 2.71 -4.09 -28.12
C LYS A 192 1.76 -4.89 -27.23
N VAL A 193 0.89 -4.19 -26.50
CA VAL A 193 -0.26 -4.78 -25.81
C VAL A 193 -1.55 -4.13 -26.30
N ASP A 194 -2.66 -4.80 -26.08
CA ASP A 194 -3.99 -4.38 -26.54
C ASP A 194 -4.74 -3.59 -25.49
N ALA A 195 -4.50 -3.91 -24.21
CA ALA A 195 -5.13 -3.27 -23.06
C ALA A 195 -4.19 -3.28 -21.85
N VAL A 196 -4.42 -2.37 -20.92
CA VAL A 196 -3.82 -2.39 -19.57
C VAL A 196 -4.95 -2.51 -18.54
N HIS A 197 -4.87 -3.48 -17.62
CA HIS A 197 -5.85 -3.67 -16.56
C HIS A 197 -5.36 -3.02 -15.26
N MET A 198 -6.19 -2.15 -14.68
CA MET A 198 -5.86 -1.36 -13.50
C MET A 198 -7.12 -0.84 -12.81
N ASP A 199 -6.97 -0.13 -11.70
CA ASP A 199 -8.07 0.59 -11.04
C ASP A 199 -8.63 1.70 -11.94
N GLU A 200 -9.96 1.86 -11.95
CA GLU A 200 -10.65 2.84 -12.82
C GLU A 200 -10.13 4.27 -12.65
N PRO A 201 -9.90 4.82 -11.42
CA PRO A 201 -9.36 6.17 -11.28
C PRO A 201 -7.99 6.35 -11.92
N VAL A 202 -7.16 5.30 -11.89
CA VAL A 202 -5.83 5.31 -12.50
C VAL A 202 -5.94 5.28 -14.02
N ALA A 203 -6.81 4.44 -14.56
CA ALA A 203 -7.09 4.40 -15.99
C ALA A 203 -7.63 5.76 -16.49
N LEU A 204 -8.53 6.40 -15.74
CA LEU A 204 -9.04 7.74 -16.06
C LEU A 204 -7.94 8.80 -16.00
N SER A 205 -7.02 8.73 -15.05
CA SER A 205 -5.87 9.64 -14.97
C SER A 205 -4.96 9.50 -16.19
N TYR A 206 -4.64 8.28 -16.62
CA TYR A 206 -3.85 8.05 -17.82
C TYR A 206 -4.59 8.48 -19.10
N ALA A 207 -5.89 8.21 -19.23
CA ALA A 207 -6.70 8.64 -20.36
C ALA A 207 -6.80 10.18 -20.44
N GLY A 208 -6.87 10.87 -19.29
CA GLY A 208 -6.88 12.33 -19.23
C GLY A 208 -5.59 12.98 -19.74
N LYS A 209 -4.45 12.33 -19.51
CA LYS A 209 -3.13 12.80 -19.99
C LYS A 209 -2.82 12.41 -21.44
N ASN A 210 -3.48 11.39 -21.98
CA ASN A 210 -3.17 10.81 -23.27
C ASN A 210 -4.45 10.76 -24.13
N SER A 211 -4.57 11.69 -25.06
CA SER A 211 -5.78 11.84 -25.91
C SER A 211 -6.06 10.65 -26.85
N ASP A 212 -5.08 9.80 -27.07
CA ASP A 212 -5.14 8.55 -27.84
C ASP A 212 -5.60 7.33 -27.01
N LEU A 213 -5.74 7.49 -25.67
CA LEU A 213 -6.19 6.44 -24.76
C LEU A 213 -7.61 6.70 -24.26
N VAL A 214 -8.30 5.64 -23.87
CA VAL A 214 -9.66 5.69 -23.32
C VAL A 214 -9.92 4.49 -22.42
N VAL A 215 -10.79 4.67 -21.44
CA VAL A 215 -11.26 3.59 -20.57
C VAL A 215 -12.36 2.81 -21.28
N ALA A 216 -12.19 1.49 -21.38
CA ALA A 216 -13.20 0.60 -21.95
C ALA A 216 -14.36 0.37 -20.99
N THR A 217 -15.54 -0.01 -21.51
CA THR A 217 -16.70 -0.36 -20.70
C THR A 217 -16.61 -1.78 -20.10
N ALA A 218 -15.79 -2.65 -20.71
CA ALA A 218 -15.53 -3.98 -20.17
C ALA A 218 -14.81 -3.89 -18.83
N THR A 219 -15.21 -4.73 -17.89
CA THR A 219 -14.56 -4.84 -16.58
C THR A 219 -14.55 -6.27 -16.09
N LEU A 220 -13.58 -6.62 -15.24
CA LEU A 220 -13.54 -7.89 -14.52
C LEU A 220 -14.22 -7.73 -13.15
N THR A 221 -14.66 -8.85 -12.60
CA THR A 221 -15.38 -8.86 -11.31
C THR A 221 -14.38 -8.97 -10.16
N MET A 222 -14.38 -7.99 -9.27
CA MET A 222 -13.65 -8.05 -8.00
C MET A 222 -14.35 -9.02 -7.03
N LYS A 223 -13.56 -9.63 -6.15
CA LYS A 223 -14.08 -10.39 -5.02
C LYS A 223 -14.63 -9.42 -3.97
N ASP A 224 -15.72 -9.81 -3.30
CA ASP A 224 -16.31 -8.99 -2.25
C ASP A 224 -15.32 -8.72 -1.13
N GLY A 225 -15.29 -7.46 -0.65
CA GLY A 225 -14.44 -7.03 0.45
C GLY A 225 -12.98 -6.72 0.09
N GLU A 226 -12.60 -6.80 -1.19
CA GLU A 226 -11.29 -6.37 -1.67
C GLU A 226 -11.29 -4.87 -1.98
N ALA A 227 -11.16 -4.05 -0.95
CA ALA A 227 -11.04 -2.59 -1.04
C ALA A 227 -9.63 -2.15 -0.68
N ASN A 228 -9.23 -0.93 -1.06
CA ASN A 228 -7.94 -0.36 -0.69
C ASN A 228 -7.88 -0.06 0.80
N ALA A 229 -6.83 -0.54 1.46
CA ALA A 229 -6.55 -0.34 2.87
C ALA A 229 -5.05 -0.19 3.12
N VAL A 230 -4.70 0.42 4.23
CA VAL A 230 -3.31 0.53 4.69
C VAL A 230 -2.85 -0.82 5.22
N ALA A 231 -1.77 -1.36 4.68
CA ALA A 231 -1.16 -2.58 5.19
C ALA A 231 -0.24 -2.27 6.38
N ILE A 232 -0.33 -3.11 7.42
CA ILE A 232 0.33 -2.96 8.72
C ILE A 232 0.94 -4.33 9.08
N LYS A 233 2.08 -4.38 9.72
CA LYS A 233 2.63 -5.65 10.20
C LYS A 233 1.67 -6.31 11.18
N LYS A 234 1.63 -7.66 11.17
CA LYS A 234 0.83 -8.44 12.12
C LYS A 234 1.11 -8.04 13.57
N ASN A 235 0.04 -8.06 14.37
CA ASN A 235 0.08 -7.84 15.82
C ASN A 235 0.48 -6.43 16.26
N GLN A 236 0.30 -5.42 15.38
CA GLN A 236 0.49 -4.00 15.71
C GLN A 236 -0.86 -3.30 15.90
N SER A 237 -1.68 -3.80 16.81
CA SER A 237 -3.06 -3.31 17.05
C SER A 237 -3.13 -1.85 17.50
N ASP A 238 -2.12 -1.37 18.22
CA ASP A 238 -1.98 0.03 18.64
C ASP A 238 -1.78 0.96 17.44
N LEU A 239 -0.89 0.61 16.51
CA LEU A 239 -0.68 1.36 15.27
C LEU A 239 -1.94 1.30 14.37
N LYS A 240 -2.54 0.10 14.23
CA LYS A 240 -3.79 -0.06 13.49
C LYS A 240 -4.89 0.84 14.02
N ALA A 241 -5.06 0.94 15.33
CA ALA A 241 -6.08 1.79 15.93
C ALA A 241 -5.89 3.28 15.60
N VAL A 242 -4.64 3.77 15.56
CA VAL A 242 -4.34 5.14 15.14
C VAL A 242 -4.66 5.34 13.65
N VAL A 243 -4.24 4.41 12.79
CA VAL A 243 -4.51 4.47 11.35
C VAL A 243 -6.01 4.45 11.07
N ASP A 244 -6.76 3.53 11.69
CA ASP A 244 -8.21 3.43 11.55
C ASP A 244 -8.93 4.70 11.99
N LYS A 245 -8.51 5.30 13.11
CA LYS A 245 -9.06 6.58 13.60
C LYS A 245 -8.88 7.70 12.59
N VAL A 246 -7.70 7.83 11.99
CA VAL A 246 -7.42 8.86 11.00
C VAL A 246 -8.24 8.61 9.73
N ILE A 247 -8.27 7.40 9.21
CA ILE A 247 -9.05 7.05 8.01
C ILE A 247 -10.53 7.31 8.24
N GLN A 248 -11.07 6.89 9.39
CA GLN A 248 -12.48 7.11 9.71
C GLN A 248 -12.81 8.61 9.69
N LYS A 249 -11.98 9.44 10.33
CA LYS A 249 -12.14 10.89 10.31
C LYS A 249 -12.12 11.46 8.90
N LEU A 250 -11.13 11.08 8.07
CA LEU A 250 -11.01 11.57 6.69
C LEU A 250 -12.19 11.16 5.81
N LYS A 251 -12.80 10.00 6.09
CA LYS A 251 -14.02 9.54 5.41
C LYS A 251 -15.27 10.33 5.89
N ASP A 252 -15.44 10.49 7.18
CA ASP A 252 -16.62 11.11 7.78
C ASP A 252 -16.75 12.59 7.42
N ASP A 253 -15.63 13.31 7.31
CA ASP A 253 -15.61 14.73 6.96
C ASP A 253 -15.37 15.01 5.46
N GLY A 254 -15.24 13.96 4.62
CA GLY A 254 -15.04 14.06 3.18
C GLY A 254 -13.64 14.52 2.76
N THR A 255 -12.69 14.59 3.69
CA THR A 255 -11.32 15.07 3.41
C THR A 255 -10.58 14.15 2.44
N TYR A 256 -10.76 12.82 2.54
CA TYR A 256 -10.11 11.90 1.60
C TYR A 256 -10.58 12.11 0.16
N GLN A 257 -11.87 12.38 -0.05
CA GLN A 257 -12.39 12.75 -1.36
C GLN A 257 -11.76 14.05 -1.89
N THR A 258 -11.57 15.04 -1.02
CA THR A 258 -10.86 16.29 -1.36
C THR A 258 -9.39 16.02 -1.75
N TYR A 259 -8.71 15.07 -1.10
CA TYR A 259 -7.35 14.65 -1.49
C TYR A 259 -7.32 14.03 -2.89
N LEU A 260 -8.28 13.16 -3.22
CA LEU A 260 -8.40 12.57 -4.55
C LEU A 260 -8.64 13.64 -5.63
N GLU A 261 -9.55 14.59 -5.39
CA GLU A 261 -9.84 15.68 -6.33
C GLU A 261 -8.65 16.62 -6.54
N LYS A 262 -7.93 16.94 -5.45
CA LYS A 262 -6.69 17.72 -5.52
C LYS A 262 -5.62 16.99 -6.32
N ALA A 263 -5.43 15.71 -6.06
CA ALA A 263 -4.46 14.88 -6.76
C ALA A 263 -4.80 14.72 -8.25
N ALA A 264 -6.08 14.52 -8.59
CA ALA A 264 -6.54 14.47 -9.98
C ALA A 264 -6.21 15.76 -10.76
N LYS A 265 -6.44 16.93 -10.14
CA LYS A 265 -6.08 18.23 -10.76
C LYS A 265 -4.57 18.37 -11.02
N LEU A 266 -3.71 17.81 -10.15
CA LEU A 266 -2.26 17.83 -10.40
C LEU A 266 -1.87 17.00 -11.62
N THR A 267 -2.68 16.01 -11.99
CA THR A 267 -2.44 15.21 -13.19
C THR A 267 -2.86 15.93 -14.47
N GLU A 268 -3.75 16.93 -14.40
CA GLU A 268 -4.26 17.70 -15.55
C GLU A 268 -3.35 18.88 -15.94
N VAL A 269 -2.52 19.38 -15.02
CA VAL A 269 -1.75 20.63 -15.19
C VAL A 269 -0.42 20.44 -15.95
N GLU A 270 0.02 19.22 -16.21
CA GLU A 270 1.28 18.94 -16.93
C GLU A 270 1.10 18.80 -18.47
N GLN A 271 0.18 19.56 -19.07
CA GLN A 271 0.05 19.66 -20.54
C GLN A 271 0.80 20.85 -21.11
#